data_5a38b355c5cf75c070f55fea72895474
#
_entry.id   5a38b355c5cf75c070f55fea72895474
#
_cell.length_a   1.000
_cell.length_b   1.000
_cell.length_c   1.000
_cell.angle_alpha   90.00
_cell.angle_beta   90.00
_cell.angle_gamma   90.00
#
_symmetry.space_group_name_H-M   'P 1'
#
loop_
_entity.id
_entity.type
_entity.pdbx_description
1 polymer ?
#
loop_
_entity_poly.entity_id
_entity_poly.type
_entity_poly.pdbx_seq_one_letter_code
_entity_poly.pdbx_strand_id
1 'polypeptide(L)'
;VYDGKNWVYVNLPIERIREVAIASLKDNTAMYFSCDVGKFANARRSLLDIANYDYESLFGVKFTMDKKQRVQTHASGSSHAMTLIAVNVDENGNADKWMVENSWGPDSGVHGCIVMTDEWFREYMFRVVAEKKYIPADILKMLDQKPILLPSWDPMFAPED
;
A
#
# COMPACT_ATOMS: atom_id res chain seq x y z
N VAL A 1 7.57 -3.79 -21.21
CA VAL A 1 6.97 -4.96 -21.92
C VAL A 1 7.39 -4.89 -23.37
N TYR A 2 7.93 -5.99 -23.92
CA TYR A 2 8.62 -5.99 -25.21
C TYR A 2 7.75 -5.48 -26.37
N ASP A 3 6.52 -5.92 -26.50
CA ASP A 3 5.57 -5.51 -27.56
C ASP A 3 4.21 -5.08 -27.00
N GLY A 4 4.15 -4.74 -25.74
CA GLY A 4 2.95 -4.29 -25.06
C GLY A 4 3.06 -2.86 -24.51
N LYS A 5 1.99 -2.41 -23.86
CA LYS A 5 1.98 -1.12 -23.19
C LYS A 5 2.75 -1.22 -21.86
N ASN A 6 3.67 -0.28 -21.64
CA ASN A 6 4.32 -0.14 -20.36
C ASN A 6 3.31 0.28 -19.27
N TRP A 7 3.52 -0.19 -18.07
CA TRP A 7 2.77 0.30 -16.91
C TRP A 7 3.18 1.73 -16.63
N VAL A 8 2.21 2.57 -16.35
CA VAL A 8 2.44 3.97 -16.01
C VAL A 8 1.86 4.22 -14.63
N TYR A 9 2.67 4.80 -13.76
CA TYR A 9 2.29 5.18 -12.40
C TYR A 9 2.49 6.67 -12.19
N VAL A 10 1.66 7.27 -11.35
CA VAL A 10 1.90 8.60 -10.80
C VAL A 10 2.42 8.41 -9.38
N ASN A 11 3.64 8.89 -9.11
CA ASN A 11 4.20 8.88 -7.77
C ASN A 11 3.66 10.08 -6.99
N LEU A 12 3.01 9.80 -5.86
CA LEU A 12 2.30 10.79 -5.06
C LEU A 12 2.72 10.71 -3.59
N PRO A 13 2.63 11.82 -2.86
CA PRO A 13 2.63 11.78 -1.40
C PRO A 13 1.51 10.86 -0.88
N ILE A 14 1.78 10.16 0.22
CA ILE A 14 0.86 9.15 0.77
C ILE A 14 -0.50 9.74 1.12
N GLU A 15 -0.56 11.00 1.54
CA GLU A 15 -1.79 11.73 1.84
C GLU A 15 -2.72 11.80 0.63
N ARG A 16 -2.17 12.07 -0.55
CA ARG A 16 -2.94 12.15 -1.80
C ARG A 16 -3.48 10.78 -2.22
N ILE A 17 -2.70 9.71 -1.98
CA ILE A 17 -3.15 8.34 -2.24
C ILE A 17 -4.30 7.98 -1.28
N ARG A 18 -4.19 8.35 -0.01
CA ARG A 18 -5.24 8.14 1.01
C ARG A 18 -6.54 8.87 0.65
N GLU A 19 -6.46 10.13 0.20
CA GLU A 19 -7.64 10.88 -0.26
C GLU A 19 -8.39 10.12 -1.37
N VAL A 20 -7.67 9.65 -2.39
CA VAL A 20 -8.24 8.87 -3.49
C VAL A 20 -8.85 7.55 -2.98
N ALA A 21 -8.14 6.84 -2.12
CA ALA A 21 -8.61 5.58 -1.56
C ALA A 21 -9.88 5.76 -0.70
N ILE A 22 -9.91 6.76 0.17
CA ILE A 22 -11.09 7.09 0.98
C ILE A 22 -12.28 7.46 0.09
N ALA A 23 -12.07 8.29 -0.94
CA ALA A 23 -13.13 8.70 -1.85
C ALA A 23 -13.76 7.50 -2.58
N SER A 24 -12.93 6.57 -3.07
CA SER A 24 -13.39 5.35 -3.74
C SER A 24 -14.19 4.44 -2.81
N LEU A 25 -13.67 4.18 -1.60
CA LEU A 25 -14.33 3.31 -0.64
C LEU A 25 -15.62 3.90 -0.07
N LYS A 26 -15.69 5.22 0.13
CA LYS A 26 -16.93 5.90 0.52
C LYS A 26 -18.02 5.81 -0.54
N ASP A 27 -17.65 5.67 -1.82
CA ASP A 27 -18.57 5.41 -2.94
C ASP A 27 -18.73 3.91 -3.22
N ASN A 28 -18.43 3.07 -2.24
CA ASN A 28 -18.61 1.61 -2.28
C ASN A 28 -17.84 0.93 -3.44
N THR A 29 -16.73 1.51 -3.85
CA THR A 29 -15.88 1.00 -4.93
C THR A 29 -14.55 0.48 -4.35
N ALA A 30 -14.38 -0.83 -4.36
CA ALA A 30 -13.13 -1.49 -3.98
C ALA A 30 -12.04 -1.24 -5.02
N MET A 31 -10.78 -1.41 -4.63
CA MET A 31 -9.66 -1.15 -5.52
C MET A 31 -8.51 -2.15 -5.34
N TYR A 32 -7.71 -2.31 -6.40
CA TYR A 32 -6.43 -3.00 -6.30
C TYR A 32 -5.51 -2.27 -5.31
N PHE A 33 -4.85 -3.05 -4.49
CA PHE A 33 -3.90 -2.60 -3.48
C PHE A 33 -2.68 -3.51 -3.50
N SER A 34 -1.47 -2.96 -3.47
CA SER A 34 -0.26 -3.75 -3.29
C SER A 34 0.61 -3.21 -2.16
N CYS A 35 1.30 -4.12 -1.47
CA CYS A 35 2.02 -3.82 -0.25
C CYS A 35 3.17 -4.80 0.02
N ASP A 36 3.95 -4.53 1.04
CA ASP A 36 4.93 -5.45 1.65
C ASP A 36 4.25 -6.19 2.81
N VAL A 37 3.44 -7.21 2.48
CA VAL A 37 2.50 -7.86 3.41
C VAL A 37 3.18 -8.53 4.60
N GLY A 38 4.42 -9.00 4.45
CA GLY A 38 5.15 -9.69 5.51
C GLY A 38 5.63 -8.80 6.65
N LYS A 39 5.68 -7.48 6.45
CA LYS A 39 6.20 -6.56 7.45
C LYS A 39 5.19 -6.33 8.58
N PHE A 40 5.63 -6.59 9.81
CA PHE A 40 4.82 -6.43 11.02
C PHE A 40 3.44 -7.11 10.93
N ALA A 41 3.35 -8.23 10.21
CA ALA A 41 2.12 -8.99 10.05
C ALA A 41 1.91 -9.94 11.24
N ASN A 42 0.74 -9.89 11.86
CA ASN A 42 0.33 -10.85 12.87
C ASN A 42 -0.81 -11.71 12.33
N ALA A 43 -0.46 -12.88 11.79
CA ALA A 43 -1.40 -13.80 11.15
C ALA A 43 -2.51 -14.28 12.12
N ARG A 44 -2.18 -14.50 13.41
CA ARG A 44 -3.17 -14.93 14.42
C ARG A 44 -4.27 -13.89 14.66
N ARG A 45 -3.91 -12.61 14.58
CA ARG A 45 -4.83 -11.49 14.81
C ARG A 45 -5.44 -10.96 13.52
N SER A 46 -4.97 -11.45 12.36
CA SER A 46 -5.31 -10.89 11.04
C SER A 46 -5.10 -9.38 10.99
N LEU A 47 -3.97 -8.95 11.53
CA LEU A 47 -3.65 -7.54 11.74
C LEU A 47 -2.26 -7.21 11.19
N LEU A 48 -2.22 -6.18 10.35
CA LEU A 48 -1.00 -5.50 9.92
C LEU A 48 -0.88 -4.19 10.71
N ASP A 49 0.12 -4.13 11.58
CA ASP A 49 0.31 -2.99 12.49
C ASP A 49 1.78 -2.87 12.86
N ILE A 50 2.35 -1.68 12.73
CA ILE A 50 3.74 -1.42 13.11
C ILE A 50 4.01 -1.68 14.60
N ALA A 51 2.97 -1.64 15.43
CA ALA A 51 3.03 -1.94 16.86
C ALA A 51 2.88 -3.43 17.20
N ASN A 52 2.73 -4.34 16.21
CA ASN A 52 2.62 -5.78 16.48
C ASN A 52 3.86 -6.37 17.16
N TYR A 53 5.05 -5.78 16.90
CA TYR A 53 6.32 -6.27 17.43
C TYR A 53 7.23 -5.11 17.82
N ASP A 54 7.73 -5.13 19.05
CA ASP A 54 8.72 -4.16 19.56
C ASP A 54 10.15 -4.68 19.37
N TYR A 55 10.59 -4.70 18.13
CA TYR A 55 11.96 -5.14 17.78
C TYR A 55 13.03 -4.20 18.31
N GLU A 56 12.74 -2.90 18.47
CA GLU A 56 13.71 -1.93 18.99
C GLU A 56 14.07 -2.25 20.44
N SER A 57 13.08 -2.52 21.29
CA SER A 57 13.33 -2.94 22.67
C SER A 57 13.98 -4.32 22.74
N LEU A 58 13.55 -5.26 21.88
CA LEU A 58 14.07 -6.63 21.86
C LEU A 58 15.57 -6.67 21.52
N PHE A 59 16.00 -5.89 20.54
CA PHE A 59 17.39 -5.90 20.06
C PHE A 59 18.25 -4.76 20.66
N GLY A 60 17.66 -3.83 21.39
CA GLY A 60 18.38 -2.68 21.95
C GLY A 60 18.93 -1.71 20.92
N VAL A 61 18.28 -1.63 19.74
CA VAL A 61 18.69 -0.79 18.60
C VAL A 61 17.54 0.07 18.11
N LYS A 62 17.84 1.09 17.31
CA LYS A 62 16.84 1.92 16.64
C LYS A 62 16.80 1.63 15.15
N PHE A 63 15.62 1.45 14.59
CA PHE A 63 15.40 1.31 13.15
C PHE A 63 15.04 2.67 12.57
N THR A 64 16.00 3.35 11.97
CA THR A 64 15.89 4.76 11.57
C THR A 64 15.59 4.99 10.10
N MET A 65 15.54 3.92 9.29
CA MET A 65 15.23 4.04 7.86
C MET A 65 13.78 4.47 7.64
N ASP A 66 13.58 5.57 6.92
CA ASP A 66 12.28 5.95 6.39
C ASP A 66 11.85 5.05 5.22
N LYS A 67 10.61 5.20 4.75
CA LYS A 67 10.07 4.41 3.64
C LYS A 67 10.92 4.52 2.37
N LYS A 68 11.42 5.72 2.02
CA LYS A 68 12.27 5.94 0.86
C LYS A 68 13.57 5.15 0.98
N GLN A 69 14.22 5.22 2.13
CA GLN A 69 15.47 4.51 2.40
C GLN A 69 15.27 2.99 2.34
N ARG A 70 14.17 2.48 2.91
CA ARG A 70 13.84 1.03 2.83
C ARG A 70 13.64 0.56 1.40
N VAL A 71 12.97 1.35 0.56
CA VAL A 71 12.80 1.03 -0.87
C VAL A 71 14.15 1.07 -1.59
N GLN A 72 14.96 2.11 -1.38
CA GLN A 72 16.26 2.27 -2.04
C GLN A 72 17.27 1.18 -1.68
N THR A 73 17.15 0.60 -0.49
CA THR A 73 18.06 -0.46 -0.01
C THR A 73 17.46 -1.87 -0.19
N HIS A 74 16.34 -2.00 -0.88
CA HIS A 74 15.57 -3.26 -1.01
C HIS A 74 15.14 -3.90 0.34
N ALA A 75 15.14 -3.12 1.43
CA ALA A 75 14.64 -3.58 2.72
C ALA A 75 13.10 -3.69 2.76
N SER A 76 12.39 -3.07 1.82
CA SER A 76 10.95 -3.18 1.62
C SER A 76 10.62 -3.05 0.13
N GLY A 77 9.69 -3.88 -0.34
CA GLY A 77 9.22 -3.92 -1.73
C GLY A 77 7.78 -4.38 -1.83
N SER A 78 7.19 -4.25 -3.01
CA SER A 78 5.82 -4.70 -3.25
C SER A 78 5.82 -6.22 -3.43
N SER A 79 5.50 -6.97 -2.39
CA SER A 79 5.54 -8.44 -2.38
C SER A 79 4.17 -9.11 -2.59
N HIS A 80 3.06 -8.37 -2.39
CA HIS A 80 1.72 -8.96 -2.41
C HIS A 80 0.65 -7.98 -2.87
N ALA A 81 -0.38 -8.51 -3.53
CA ALA A 81 -1.54 -7.76 -3.99
C ALA A 81 -2.84 -8.30 -3.39
N MET A 82 -3.73 -7.40 -3.01
CA MET A 82 -5.03 -7.69 -2.40
C MET A 82 -6.08 -6.70 -2.91
N THR A 83 -7.33 -6.90 -2.50
CA THR A 83 -8.41 -5.94 -2.77
C THR A 83 -8.65 -5.07 -1.54
N LEU A 84 -8.46 -3.76 -1.65
CA LEU A 84 -8.80 -2.81 -0.60
C LEU A 84 -10.32 -2.59 -0.62
N ILE A 85 -11.01 -2.98 0.47
CA ILE A 85 -12.47 -3.08 0.50
C ILE A 85 -13.15 -2.16 1.50
N ALA A 86 -12.45 -1.71 2.55
CA ALA A 86 -13.05 -0.83 3.54
C ALA A 86 -12.03 0.09 4.20
N VAL A 87 -12.54 1.20 4.73
CA VAL A 87 -11.80 2.16 5.56
C VAL A 87 -12.69 2.60 6.73
N ASN A 88 -12.11 2.68 7.93
CA ASN A 88 -12.69 3.39 9.04
C ASN A 88 -12.13 4.80 9.10
N VAL A 89 -12.99 5.79 9.22
CA VAL A 89 -12.62 7.21 9.30
C VAL A 89 -13.22 7.85 10.56
N ASP A 90 -12.47 8.74 11.16
CA ASP A 90 -12.93 9.55 12.29
C ASP A 90 -13.94 10.64 11.84
N GLU A 91 -14.44 11.41 12.81
CA GLU A 91 -15.40 12.51 12.57
C GLU A 91 -14.83 13.60 11.66
N ASN A 92 -13.50 13.74 11.58
CA ASN A 92 -12.79 14.67 10.72
C ASN A 92 -12.50 14.10 9.32
N GLY A 93 -12.83 12.83 9.09
CA GLY A 93 -12.60 12.12 7.84
C GLY A 93 -11.19 11.53 7.71
N ASN A 94 -10.40 11.46 8.78
CA ASN A 94 -9.10 10.82 8.78
C ASN A 94 -9.26 9.30 8.93
N ALA A 95 -8.53 8.55 8.11
CA ALA A 95 -8.49 7.10 8.25
C ALA A 95 -7.67 6.69 9.48
N ASP A 96 -8.15 5.69 10.21
CA ASP A 96 -7.42 5.02 11.30
C ASP A 96 -7.14 3.55 10.98
N LYS A 97 -8.04 2.89 10.23
CA LYS A 97 -7.93 1.48 9.85
C LYS A 97 -8.45 1.24 8.45
N TRP A 98 -7.90 0.21 7.82
CA TRP A 98 -8.27 -0.26 6.51
C TRP A 98 -8.51 -1.76 6.54
N MET A 99 -9.30 -2.27 5.59
CA MET A 99 -9.51 -3.70 5.43
C MET A 99 -9.24 -4.11 3.99
N VAL A 100 -8.55 -5.23 3.83
CA VAL A 100 -8.28 -5.87 2.54
C VAL A 100 -8.85 -7.27 2.50
N GLU A 101 -9.39 -7.67 1.37
CA GLU A 101 -9.70 -9.05 1.04
C GLU A 101 -8.47 -9.69 0.40
N ASN A 102 -8.06 -10.84 0.96
CA ASN A 102 -6.87 -11.57 0.56
C ASN A 102 -7.22 -12.83 -0.24
N SER A 103 -6.23 -13.36 -0.97
CA SER A 103 -6.39 -14.56 -1.82
C SER A 103 -6.00 -15.88 -1.12
N TRP A 104 -5.76 -15.88 0.19
CA TRP A 104 -5.32 -17.07 0.94
C TRP A 104 -6.44 -17.98 1.44
N GLY A 105 -7.66 -17.75 0.97
CA GLY A 105 -8.85 -18.52 1.31
C GLY A 105 -9.64 -17.97 2.50
N PRO A 106 -10.91 -18.41 2.65
CA PRO A 106 -11.83 -17.88 3.65
C PRO A 106 -11.45 -18.23 5.10
N ASP A 107 -10.65 -19.27 5.29
CA ASP A 107 -10.19 -19.70 6.62
C ASP A 107 -8.95 -18.91 7.09
N SER A 108 -8.34 -18.12 6.19
CA SER A 108 -7.23 -17.24 6.51
C SER A 108 -7.76 -15.88 6.99
N GLY A 109 -7.21 -15.41 8.09
CA GLY A 109 -7.62 -14.11 8.61
C GLY A 109 -9.04 -14.11 9.18
N VAL A 110 -9.74 -13.00 9.04
CA VAL A 110 -11.16 -12.86 9.40
C VAL A 110 -11.98 -13.03 8.13
N HIS A 111 -12.49 -14.25 7.87
CA HIS A 111 -13.24 -14.59 6.66
C HIS A 111 -12.54 -14.19 5.34
N GLY A 112 -11.23 -14.46 5.26
CA GLY A 112 -10.41 -14.10 4.10
C GLY A 112 -9.89 -12.66 4.11
N CYS A 113 -10.22 -11.86 5.12
CA CYS A 113 -9.83 -10.46 5.22
C CYS A 113 -8.73 -10.22 6.26
N ILE A 114 -7.99 -9.14 6.06
CA ILE A 114 -6.96 -8.64 6.98
C ILE A 114 -7.25 -7.16 7.26
N VAL A 115 -7.14 -6.78 8.53
CA VAL A 115 -7.20 -5.37 8.95
C VAL A 115 -5.79 -4.82 9.02
N MET A 116 -5.61 -3.56 8.67
CA MET A 116 -4.35 -2.83 8.86
C MET A 116 -4.60 -1.47 9.47
N THR A 117 -3.66 -1.00 10.29
CA THR A 117 -3.66 0.37 10.81
C THR A 117 -3.29 1.37 9.71
N ASP A 118 -3.66 2.65 9.87
CA ASP A 118 -3.28 3.68 8.91
C ASP A 118 -1.77 3.92 8.92
N GLU A 119 -1.12 3.80 10.07
CA GLU A 119 0.34 3.87 10.19
C GLU A 119 1.00 2.78 9.34
N TRP A 120 0.50 1.54 9.41
CA TRP A 120 1.02 0.46 8.58
C TRP A 120 0.76 0.70 7.10
N PHE A 121 -0.44 1.18 6.73
CA PHE A 121 -0.77 1.54 5.34
C PHE A 121 0.22 2.56 4.80
N ARG A 122 0.54 3.62 5.56
CA ARG A 122 1.49 4.66 5.17
C ARG A 122 2.88 4.10 4.90
N GLU A 123 3.34 3.17 5.73
CA GLU A 123 4.70 2.65 5.69
C GLU A 123 4.90 1.54 4.65
N TYR A 124 3.90 0.69 4.41
CA TYR A 124 4.08 -0.56 3.66
C TYR A 124 3.17 -0.73 2.44
N MET A 125 2.26 0.20 2.15
CA MET A 125 1.57 0.22 0.86
C MET A 125 2.48 0.71 -0.26
N PHE A 126 2.29 0.19 -1.47
CA PHE A 126 3.07 0.57 -2.64
C PHE A 126 2.21 1.15 -3.76
N ARG A 127 1.09 0.51 -4.11
CA ARG A 127 0.26 0.90 -5.26
C ARG A 127 -1.21 0.74 -4.95
N VAL A 128 -2.01 1.62 -5.53
CA VAL A 128 -3.45 1.46 -5.68
C VAL A 128 -3.83 1.68 -7.15
N VAL A 129 -4.89 1.01 -7.60
CA VAL A 129 -5.52 1.30 -8.89
C VAL A 129 -6.93 1.76 -8.61
N ALA A 130 -7.21 3.01 -8.90
CA ALA A 130 -8.49 3.65 -8.66
C ALA A 130 -9.14 4.08 -9.98
N GLU A 131 -10.47 4.13 -10.01
CA GLU A 131 -11.18 4.71 -11.13
C GLU A 131 -10.92 6.21 -11.26
N LYS A 132 -10.83 6.71 -12.50
CA LYS A 132 -10.51 8.11 -12.79
C LYS A 132 -11.44 9.11 -12.10
N LYS A 133 -12.71 8.74 -11.86
CA LYS A 133 -13.70 9.62 -11.21
C LYS A 133 -13.32 10.01 -9.78
N TYR A 134 -12.48 9.23 -9.10
CA TYR A 134 -12.00 9.51 -7.74
C TYR A 134 -10.67 10.26 -7.72
N ILE A 135 -10.02 10.40 -8.86
CA ILE A 135 -8.69 11.00 -8.96
C ILE A 135 -8.82 12.50 -9.25
N PRO A 136 -8.27 13.38 -8.40
CA PRO A 136 -8.27 14.82 -8.64
C PRO A 136 -7.68 15.20 -10.01
N ALA A 137 -8.23 16.25 -10.62
CA ALA A 137 -7.86 16.66 -11.97
C ALA A 137 -6.38 17.07 -12.12
N ASP A 138 -5.77 17.59 -11.08
CA ASP A 138 -4.34 17.92 -11.04
C ASP A 138 -3.47 16.67 -11.16
N ILE A 139 -3.88 15.57 -10.52
CA ILE A 139 -3.19 14.27 -10.62
C ILE A 139 -3.38 13.66 -12.00
N LEU A 140 -4.61 13.69 -12.54
CA LEU A 140 -4.87 13.18 -13.90
C LEU A 140 -4.02 13.87 -14.95
N LYS A 141 -3.81 15.19 -14.83
CA LYS A 141 -2.93 15.95 -15.74
C LYS A 141 -1.47 15.49 -15.71
N MET A 142 -1.02 14.84 -14.65
CA MET A 142 0.34 14.29 -14.60
C MET A 142 0.54 13.14 -15.60
N LEU A 143 -0.53 12.42 -15.94
CA LEU A 143 -0.49 11.36 -16.96
C LEU A 143 -0.26 11.88 -18.38
N ASP A 144 -0.49 13.17 -18.63
CA ASP A 144 -0.23 13.81 -19.93
C ASP A 144 1.27 14.15 -20.12
N GLN A 145 2.05 14.06 -19.04
CA GLN A 145 3.49 14.31 -19.10
C GLN A 145 4.23 13.09 -19.67
N LYS A 146 5.39 13.35 -20.28
CA LYS A 146 6.26 12.27 -20.73
C LYS A 146 6.74 11.48 -19.51
N PRO A 147 6.46 10.16 -19.43
CA PRO A 147 6.87 9.37 -18.28
C PRO A 147 8.39 9.21 -18.23
N ILE A 148 8.92 9.11 -17.02
CA ILE A 148 10.31 8.69 -16.76
C ILE A 148 10.34 7.17 -16.92
N LEU A 149 11.19 6.69 -17.81
CA LEU A 149 11.39 5.26 -17.98
C LEU A 149 12.39 4.77 -16.92
N LEU A 150 11.91 3.96 -15.99
CA LEU A 150 12.75 3.33 -14.98
C LEU A 150 13.45 2.09 -15.55
N PRO A 151 14.72 1.84 -15.21
CA PRO A 151 15.42 0.63 -15.61
C PRO A 151 14.85 -0.58 -14.85
N SER A 152 15.08 -1.78 -15.39
CA SER A 152 14.58 -3.04 -14.79
C SER A 152 15.15 -3.35 -13.40
N TRP A 153 16.27 -2.75 -13.04
CA TRP A 153 16.92 -2.88 -11.71
C TRP A 153 16.53 -1.76 -10.74
N ASP A 154 15.55 -0.92 -11.09
CA ASP A 154 15.07 0.11 -10.18
C ASP A 154 14.50 -0.55 -8.91
N PRO A 155 14.78 0.00 -7.71
CA PRO A 155 14.27 -0.55 -6.44
C PRO A 155 12.75 -0.73 -6.36
N MET A 156 11.98 -0.04 -7.19
CA MET A 156 10.53 -0.22 -7.30
C MET A 156 10.14 -1.57 -7.95
N PHE A 157 11.10 -2.27 -8.57
CA PHE A 157 10.97 -3.58 -9.18
C PHE A 157 11.85 -4.60 -8.44
N ALA A 158 11.82 -4.56 -7.09
CA ALA A 158 12.54 -5.55 -6.30
C ALA A 158 12.22 -6.96 -6.82
N PRO A 159 13.23 -7.84 -7.00
CA PRO A 159 12.98 -9.22 -7.38
C PRO A 159 12.06 -9.86 -6.33
N GLU A 160 11.08 -10.60 -6.78
CA GLU A 160 10.34 -11.53 -5.93
C GLU A 160 11.32 -12.65 -5.59
N ASP A 161 11.66 -12.82 -4.31
CA ASP A 161 12.45 -13.94 -3.79
C ASP A 161 11.61 -15.23 -3.80
#